data_585caa68510640706ab3d8bc7190fda3
#
_entry.id   585caa68510640706ab3d8bc7190fda3
#
_cell.length_a   1.000
_cell.length_b   1.000
_cell.length_c   1.000
_cell.angle_alpha   90.00
_cell.angle_beta   90.00
_cell.angle_gamma   90.00
#
_symmetry.space_group_name_H-M   'P 1'
#
loop_
_entity.id
_entity.type
_entity.pdbx_description
1 polymer ?
#
loop_
_entity_poly.entity_id
_entity_poly.type
_entity_poly.pdbx_seq_one_letter_code
_entity_poly.pdbx_strand_id
1 'polypeptide(L)'
;MYRSVGAAIAALGITQIVGWGTTHYMSAILARSIADGLGLSPTTVLGGFSWGLLVAGLSARTSGRLMDRHGARRIMTLASMLAACGLLLISLAHGWPALFAGWTLIGLAMRSILYDGAFAALTVLAGGRARRAISLLTLFGGFASSVFWPIGAWLDAWLGWRGALQVYALLNLLPCALLHAG
;
A
#
# COMPACT_ATOMS: atom_id res chain seq x y z
N MET A 1 17.25 10.80 6.38
CA MET A 1 18.04 9.64 5.91
C MET A 1 18.22 8.69 7.07
N TYR A 2 17.98 7.40 6.87
CA TYR A 2 18.11 6.41 7.95
C TYR A 2 19.52 6.42 8.53
N ARG A 3 19.62 6.43 9.86
CA ARG A 3 20.91 6.46 10.59
C ARG A 3 21.76 5.19 10.40
N SER A 4 21.11 4.08 10.01
CA SER A 4 21.78 2.78 9.77
C SER A 4 20.93 1.90 8.86
N VAL A 5 21.54 0.88 8.26
CA VAL A 5 20.83 -0.14 7.47
C VAL A 5 19.77 -0.86 8.31
N GLY A 6 20.05 -1.13 9.60
CA GLY A 6 19.06 -1.74 10.49
C GLY A 6 17.84 -0.85 10.72
N ALA A 7 18.02 0.45 10.92
CA ALA A 7 16.91 1.40 11.04
C ALA A 7 16.09 1.48 9.75
N ALA A 8 16.73 1.42 8.59
CA ALA A 8 16.04 1.37 7.31
C ALA A 8 15.20 0.09 7.15
N ILE A 9 15.75 -1.07 7.52
CA ILE A 9 15.02 -2.35 7.46
C ILE A 9 13.79 -2.30 8.38
N ALA A 10 13.92 -1.77 9.60
CA ALA A 10 12.81 -1.66 10.54
C ALA A 10 11.72 -0.70 10.02
N ALA A 11 12.12 0.50 9.57
CA ALA A 11 11.19 1.50 9.05
C ALA A 11 10.46 1.00 7.79
N LEU A 12 11.21 0.49 6.80
CA LEU A 12 10.63 -0.09 5.60
C LEU A 12 9.84 -1.37 5.90
N GLY A 13 10.24 -2.16 6.88
CA GLY A 13 9.49 -3.33 7.33
C GLY A 13 8.09 -2.97 7.83
N ILE A 14 7.98 -1.94 8.66
CA ILE A 14 6.68 -1.42 9.12
C ILE A 14 5.85 -0.95 7.93
N THR A 15 6.45 -0.19 7.01
CA THR A 15 5.73 0.31 5.84
C THR A 15 5.32 -0.82 4.88
N GLN A 16 6.07 -1.94 4.82
CA GLN A 16 5.66 -3.12 4.06
C GLN A 16 4.45 -3.81 4.68
N ILE A 17 4.43 -4.00 6.01
CA ILE A 17 3.25 -4.58 6.69
C ILE A 17 2.01 -3.73 6.40
N VAL A 18 2.11 -2.41 6.58
CA VAL A 18 1.01 -1.49 6.32
C VAL A 18 0.63 -1.46 4.84
N GLY A 19 1.61 -1.31 3.95
CA GLY A 19 1.37 -1.22 2.50
C GLY A 19 0.65 -2.46 1.96
N TRP A 20 1.15 -3.66 2.25
CA TRP A 20 0.50 -4.91 1.83
C TRP A 20 -0.89 -5.08 2.46
N GLY A 21 -1.01 -4.76 3.76
CA GLY A 21 -2.27 -4.87 4.50
C GLY A 21 -3.36 -3.98 3.93
N THR A 22 -3.04 -2.72 3.70
CA THR A 22 -4.00 -1.67 3.33
C THR A 22 -4.29 -1.58 1.82
N THR A 23 -3.41 -2.12 0.96
CA THR A 23 -3.61 -2.03 -0.49
C THR A 23 -3.89 -3.38 -1.14
N HIS A 24 -3.26 -4.46 -0.68
CA HIS A 24 -3.43 -5.78 -1.27
C HIS A 24 -4.46 -6.63 -0.51
N TYR A 25 -4.24 -6.85 0.80
CA TYR A 25 -5.12 -7.72 1.59
C TYR A 25 -6.47 -7.08 1.90
N MET A 26 -6.57 -5.76 1.92
CA MET A 26 -7.82 -5.02 2.10
C MET A 26 -8.93 -5.49 1.15
N SER A 27 -8.58 -5.79 -0.11
CA SER A 27 -9.54 -6.25 -1.11
C SER A 27 -10.23 -7.55 -0.72
N ALA A 28 -9.51 -8.49 -0.10
CA ALA A 28 -10.08 -9.75 0.36
C ALA A 28 -10.87 -9.60 1.67
N ILE A 29 -10.38 -8.75 2.57
CA ILE A 29 -10.98 -8.55 3.90
C ILE A 29 -12.31 -7.81 3.81
N LEU A 30 -12.35 -6.71 3.04
CA LEU A 30 -13.48 -5.78 2.98
C LEU A 30 -14.39 -5.96 1.76
N ALA A 31 -14.09 -6.91 0.83
CA ALA A 31 -14.81 -7.04 -0.43
C ALA A 31 -16.33 -7.17 -0.24
N ARG A 32 -16.76 -7.99 0.73
CA ARG A 32 -18.17 -8.24 0.99
C ARG A 32 -18.87 -7.00 1.56
N SER A 33 -18.29 -6.39 2.58
CA SER A 33 -18.84 -5.18 3.21
C SER A 33 -18.91 -4.00 2.23
N ILE A 34 -17.93 -3.86 1.33
CA ILE A 34 -17.94 -2.85 0.26
C ILE A 34 -19.06 -3.17 -0.76
N ALA A 35 -19.20 -4.44 -1.16
CA ALA A 35 -20.23 -4.86 -2.11
C ALA A 35 -21.64 -4.58 -1.56
N ASP A 36 -21.91 -5.01 -0.33
CA ASP A 36 -23.19 -4.80 0.35
C ASP A 36 -23.46 -3.29 0.54
N GLY A 37 -22.46 -2.52 0.95
CA GLY A 37 -22.59 -1.08 1.19
C GLY A 37 -22.73 -0.21 -0.06
N LEU A 38 -22.31 -0.70 -1.23
CA LEU A 38 -22.45 -0.01 -2.52
C LEU A 38 -23.57 -0.59 -3.40
N GLY A 39 -24.23 -1.67 -2.98
CA GLY A 39 -25.21 -2.38 -3.80
C GLY A 39 -24.57 -3.00 -5.06
N LEU A 40 -23.30 -3.41 -4.99
CA LEU A 40 -22.55 -4.00 -6.09
C LEU A 40 -22.35 -5.51 -5.88
N SER A 41 -22.08 -6.22 -6.98
CA SER A 41 -21.66 -7.61 -6.84
C SER A 41 -20.25 -7.71 -6.25
N PRO A 42 -19.93 -8.75 -5.46
CA PRO A 42 -18.56 -9.00 -5.00
C PRO A 42 -17.55 -9.09 -6.16
N THR A 43 -17.98 -9.63 -7.30
CA THR A 43 -17.16 -9.69 -8.53
C THR A 43 -16.79 -8.30 -9.03
N THR A 44 -17.70 -7.33 -8.99
CA THR A 44 -17.41 -5.94 -9.38
C THR A 44 -16.39 -5.31 -8.44
N VAL A 45 -16.50 -5.54 -7.14
CA VAL A 45 -15.56 -5.01 -6.15
C VAL A 45 -14.17 -5.61 -6.35
N LEU A 46 -14.05 -6.92 -6.52
CA LEU A 46 -12.79 -7.60 -6.85
C LEU A 46 -12.26 -7.21 -8.24
N GLY A 47 -13.15 -6.89 -9.18
CA GLY A 47 -12.81 -6.30 -10.47
C GLY A 47 -12.07 -4.97 -10.33
N GLY A 48 -12.47 -4.13 -9.37
CA GLY A 48 -11.74 -2.91 -9.01
C GLY A 48 -10.31 -3.17 -8.55
N PHE A 49 -10.11 -4.18 -7.71
CA PHE A 49 -8.76 -4.62 -7.31
C PHE A 49 -7.94 -5.11 -8.50
N SER A 50 -8.52 -5.97 -9.35
CA SER A 50 -7.86 -6.47 -10.56
C SER A 50 -7.47 -5.33 -11.50
N TRP A 51 -8.32 -4.31 -11.64
CA TRP A 51 -8.02 -3.07 -12.35
C TRP A 51 -6.82 -2.35 -11.73
N GLY A 52 -6.80 -2.19 -10.40
CA GLY A 52 -5.68 -1.60 -9.68
C GLY A 52 -4.35 -2.34 -9.95
N LEU A 53 -4.38 -3.68 -9.98
CA LEU A 53 -3.20 -4.49 -10.32
C LEU A 53 -2.75 -4.28 -11.78
N LEU A 54 -3.69 -4.15 -12.71
CA LEU A 54 -3.37 -3.82 -14.10
C LEU A 54 -2.68 -2.45 -14.20
N VAL A 55 -3.24 -1.43 -13.55
CA VAL A 55 -2.65 -0.09 -13.48
C VAL A 55 -1.25 -0.14 -12.86
N ALA A 56 -1.06 -0.90 -11.78
CA ALA A 56 0.25 -1.12 -11.17
C ALA A 56 1.25 -1.74 -12.15
N GLY A 57 0.83 -2.75 -12.90
CA GLY A 57 1.66 -3.37 -13.94
C GLY A 57 2.07 -2.38 -15.03
N LEU A 58 1.10 -1.65 -15.57
CA LEU A 58 1.34 -0.66 -16.64
C LEU A 58 2.22 0.52 -16.17
N SER A 59 2.10 0.93 -14.91
CA SER A 59 2.91 2.01 -14.33
C SER A 59 4.31 1.59 -13.87
N ALA A 60 4.63 0.30 -13.84
CA ALA A 60 5.87 -0.23 -13.26
C ALA A 60 7.14 0.43 -13.83
N ARG A 61 7.24 0.54 -15.17
CA ARG A 61 8.39 1.17 -15.83
C ARG A 61 8.51 2.66 -15.50
N THR A 62 7.38 3.35 -15.37
CA THR A 62 7.36 4.78 -15.04
C THR A 62 7.74 4.98 -13.56
N SER A 63 7.23 4.17 -12.65
CA SER A 63 7.59 4.19 -11.23
C SER A 63 9.09 3.97 -11.04
N GLY A 64 9.69 2.97 -11.72
CA GLY A 64 11.14 2.73 -11.67
C GLY A 64 11.93 3.96 -12.13
N ARG A 65 11.62 4.50 -13.32
CA ARG A 65 12.30 5.71 -13.84
C ARG A 65 12.16 6.93 -12.92
N LEU A 66 11.01 7.10 -12.28
CA LEU A 66 10.81 8.20 -11.32
C LEU A 66 11.69 8.02 -10.08
N MET A 67 11.82 6.79 -9.57
CA MET A 67 12.72 6.49 -8.45
C MET A 67 14.19 6.72 -8.81
N ASP A 68 14.61 6.31 -10.02
CA ASP A 68 15.99 6.53 -10.49
C ASP A 68 16.31 8.03 -10.63
N ARG A 69 15.34 8.84 -11.09
CA ARG A 69 15.54 10.28 -11.32
C ARG A 69 15.42 11.13 -10.07
N HIS A 70 14.49 10.81 -9.17
CA HIS A 70 14.12 11.66 -8.03
C HIS A 70 14.47 11.05 -6.67
N GLY A 71 14.97 9.80 -6.68
CA GLY A 71 15.29 9.04 -5.48
C GLY A 71 14.07 8.32 -4.89
N ALA A 72 14.31 7.10 -4.39
CA ALA A 72 13.27 6.25 -3.83
C ALA A 72 12.50 6.94 -2.68
N ARG A 73 13.18 7.65 -1.81
CA ARG A 73 12.60 8.38 -0.67
C ARG A 73 11.43 9.27 -1.06
N ARG A 74 11.64 10.19 -2.00
CA ARG A 74 10.62 11.15 -2.44
C ARG A 74 9.44 10.43 -3.10
N ILE A 75 9.73 9.48 -3.98
CA ILE A 75 8.70 8.75 -4.72
C ILE A 75 7.87 7.87 -3.80
N MET A 76 8.47 7.16 -2.84
CA MET A 76 7.76 6.36 -1.86
C MET A 76 6.86 7.23 -0.95
N THR A 77 7.35 8.40 -0.53
CA THR A 77 6.54 9.34 0.26
C THR A 77 5.31 9.81 -0.51
N LEU A 78 5.49 10.28 -1.76
CA LEU A 78 4.39 10.73 -2.61
C LEU A 78 3.41 9.59 -2.94
N ALA A 79 3.94 8.38 -3.16
CA ALA A 79 3.13 7.22 -3.42
C ALA A 79 2.31 6.78 -2.19
N SER A 80 2.85 6.93 -0.97
CA SER A 80 2.06 6.70 0.26
C SER A 80 0.90 7.69 0.40
N MET A 81 1.13 8.95 0.07
CA MET A 81 0.05 9.97 0.02
C MET A 81 -0.98 9.61 -1.05
N LEU A 82 -0.53 9.17 -2.23
CA LEU A 82 -1.41 8.76 -3.33
C LEU A 82 -2.27 7.55 -2.94
N ALA A 83 -1.68 6.55 -2.26
CA ALA A 83 -2.42 5.40 -1.73
C ALA A 83 -3.47 5.84 -0.71
N ALA A 84 -3.12 6.77 0.20
CA ALA A 84 -4.07 7.33 1.15
C ALA A 84 -5.24 8.05 0.45
N CYS A 85 -4.97 8.84 -0.59
CA CYS A 85 -6.01 9.49 -1.40
C CYS A 85 -6.92 8.45 -2.08
N GLY A 86 -6.36 7.36 -2.62
CA GLY A 86 -7.13 6.28 -3.22
C GLY A 86 -8.04 5.57 -2.21
N LEU A 87 -7.53 5.26 -1.02
CA LEU A 87 -8.31 4.66 0.07
C LEU A 87 -9.44 5.57 0.55
N LEU A 88 -9.17 6.89 0.71
CA LEU A 88 -10.19 7.87 1.03
C LEU A 88 -11.25 7.97 -0.06
N LEU A 89 -10.85 7.97 -1.33
CA LEU A 89 -11.78 8.02 -2.45
C LEU A 89 -12.71 6.80 -2.46
N ILE A 90 -12.18 5.60 -2.19
CA ILE A 90 -13.01 4.40 -2.04
C ILE A 90 -13.94 4.54 -0.83
N SER A 91 -13.47 5.07 0.30
CA SER A 91 -14.30 5.23 1.50
C SER A 91 -15.50 6.17 1.28
N LEU A 92 -15.36 7.11 0.36
CA LEU A 92 -16.39 8.08 -0.02
C LEU A 92 -17.20 7.62 -1.25
N ALA A 93 -16.95 6.45 -1.79
CA ALA A 93 -17.61 5.97 -2.98
C ALA A 93 -19.11 5.71 -2.74
N HIS A 94 -19.92 6.04 -3.77
CA HIS A 94 -21.35 5.75 -3.84
C HIS A 94 -21.69 4.79 -5.00
N GLY A 95 -20.66 4.26 -5.69
CA GLY A 95 -20.83 3.34 -6.80
C GLY A 95 -19.48 2.95 -7.42
N TRP A 96 -19.55 2.12 -8.46
CA TRP A 96 -18.36 1.56 -9.11
C TRP A 96 -17.40 2.60 -9.70
N PRO A 97 -17.81 3.79 -10.24
CA PRO A 97 -16.84 4.71 -10.83
C PRO A 97 -15.82 5.24 -9.82
N ALA A 98 -16.29 5.63 -8.62
CA ALA A 98 -15.41 6.10 -7.56
C ALA A 98 -14.55 4.95 -6.99
N LEU A 99 -15.09 3.74 -6.90
CA LEU A 99 -14.35 2.55 -6.52
C LEU A 99 -13.17 2.29 -7.48
N PHE A 100 -13.40 2.30 -8.79
CA PHE A 100 -12.36 2.08 -9.81
C PHE A 100 -11.37 3.24 -9.87
N ALA A 101 -11.82 4.49 -9.71
CA ALA A 101 -10.95 5.65 -9.61
C ALA A 101 -10.00 5.55 -8.40
N GLY A 102 -10.52 5.15 -7.24
CA GLY A 102 -9.68 4.92 -6.05
C GLY A 102 -8.67 3.79 -6.26
N TRP A 103 -9.06 2.68 -6.88
CA TRP A 103 -8.15 1.60 -7.25
C TRP A 103 -7.10 2.03 -8.29
N THR A 104 -7.43 2.98 -9.17
CA THR A 104 -6.44 3.57 -10.09
C THR A 104 -5.33 4.29 -9.30
N LEU A 105 -5.69 5.12 -8.32
CA LEU A 105 -4.71 5.82 -7.47
C LEU A 105 -3.87 4.84 -6.66
N ILE A 106 -4.51 3.84 -6.05
CA ILE A 106 -3.81 2.78 -5.31
C ILE A 106 -2.87 2.02 -6.23
N GLY A 107 -3.31 1.62 -7.42
CA GLY A 107 -2.49 0.90 -8.40
C GLY A 107 -1.26 1.68 -8.82
N LEU A 108 -1.38 2.97 -9.08
CA LEU A 108 -0.23 3.85 -9.37
C LEU A 108 0.77 3.92 -8.21
N ALA A 109 0.29 3.86 -6.97
CA ALA A 109 1.12 3.90 -5.78
C ALA A 109 1.83 2.57 -5.48
N MET A 110 1.15 1.43 -5.72
CA MET A 110 1.57 0.10 -5.26
C MET A 110 3.01 -0.24 -5.63
N ARG A 111 3.45 0.04 -6.86
CA ARG A 111 4.82 -0.29 -7.31
C ARG A 111 5.89 0.47 -6.52
N SER A 112 5.56 1.66 -6.06
CA SER A 112 6.52 2.49 -5.32
C SER A 112 6.52 2.21 -3.82
N ILE A 113 5.39 1.82 -3.21
CA ILE A 113 5.30 1.61 -1.77
C ILE A 113 5.53 0.17 -1.33
N LEU A 114 5.35 -0.82 -2.23
CA LEU A 114 5.57 -2.23 -1.95
C LEU A 114 7.02 -2.63 -2.21
N TYR A 115 7.29 -3.90 -2.39
CA TYR A 115 8.64 -4.46 -2.48
C TYR A 115 9.54 -3.78 -3.49
N ASP A 116 9.05 -3.41 -4.68
CA ASP A 116 9.90 -2.82 -5.71
C ASP A 116 10.56 -1.53 -5.23
N GLY A 117 9.78 -0.62 -4.62
CA GLY A 117 10.32 0.63 -4.06
C GLY A 117 11.25 0.40 -2.87
N ALA A 118 10.86 -0.48 -1.97
CA ALA A 118 11.65 -0.79 -0.78
C ALA A 118 12.97 -1.50 -1.13
N PHE A 119 12.97 -2.42 -2.10
CA PHE A 119 14.17 -3.09 -2.57
C PHE A 119 15.12 -2.14 -3.27
N ALA A 120 14.59 -1.24 -4.12
CA ALA A 120 15.40 -0.19 -4.74
C ALA A 120 16.09 0.68 -3.68
N ALA A 121 15.35 1.13 -2.67
CA ALA A 121 15.89 1.92 -1.57
C ALA A 121 16.98 1.17 -0.78
N LEU A 122 16.72 -0.10 -0.42
CA LEU A 122 17.70 -0.92 0.32
C LEU A 122 18.93 -1.29 -0.49
N THR A 123 18.79 -1.50 -1.80
CA THR A 123 19.93 -1.80 -2.67
C THR A 123 20.94 -0.66 -2.66
N VAL A 124 20.46 0.56 -2.78
CA VAL A 124 21.31 1.76 -2.73
C VAL A 124 21.94 1.93 -1.33
N LEU A 125 21.14 1.75 -0.26
CA LEU A 125 21.57 2.03 1.11
C LEU A 125 22.52 0.95 1.68
N ALA A 126 22.25 -0.32 1.41
CA ALA A 126 22.98 -1.45 2.00
C ALA A 126 24.18 -1.91 1.17
N GLY A 127 24.28 -1.53 -0.13
CA GLY A 127 25.39 -1.89 -1.01
C GLY A 127 25.64 -3.40 -1.02
N GLY A 128 26.84 -3.84 -0.69
CA GLY A 128 27.20 -5.27 -0.65
C GLY A 128 26.36 -6.14 0.29
N ARG A 129 25.62 -5.54 1.26
CA ARG A 129 24.73 -6.24 2.19
C ARG A 129 23.27 -6.24 1.75
N ALA A 130 22.95 -5.74 0.53
CA ALA A 130 21.59 -5.59 0.04
C ALA A 130 20.80 -6.90 0.05
N ARG A 131 21.39 -8.02 -0.38
CA ARG A 131 20.73 -9.34 -0.37
C ARG A 131 20.17 -9.70 1.02
N ARG A 132 20.97 -9.55 2.08
CA ARG A 132 20.55 -9.85 3.45
C ARG A 132 19.46 -8.87 3.91
N ALA A 133 19.60 -7.59 3.60
CA ALA A 133 18.62 -6.57 3.95
C ALA A 133 17.26 -6.83 3.29
N ILE A 134 17.24 -7.19 2.01
CA ILE A 134 16.04 -7.57 1.26
C ILE A 134 15.40 -8.83 1.86
N SER A 135 16.17 -9.87 2.15
CA SER A 135 15.62 -11.09 2.76
C SER A 135 14.97 -10.82 4.12
N LEU A 136 15.57 -9.96 4.95
CA LEU A 136 14.95 -9.54 6.21
C LEU A 136 13.68 -8.74 5.98
N LEU A 137 13.66 -7.84 5.00
CA LEU A 137 12.48 -7.04 4.68
C LEU A 137 11.31 -7.89 4.19
N THR A 138 11.57 -8.94 3.39
CA THR A 138 10.50 -9.82 2.89
C THR A 138 9.78 -10.56 4.02
N LEU A 139 10.45 -10.83 5.15
CA LEU A 139 9.80 -11.41 6.32
C LEU A 139 8.73 -10.47 6.90
N PHE A 140 8.99 -9.17 6.97
CA PHE A 140 8.00 -8.20 7.42
C PHE A 140 6.76 -8.19 6.52
N GLY A 141 6.94 -8.13 5.20
CA GLY A 141 5.80 -8.19 4.28
C GLY A 141 5.04 -9.51 4.32
N GLY A 142 5.73 -10.63 4.61
CA GLY A 142 5.10 -11.93 4.85
C GLY A 142 4.16 -11.94 6.06
N PHE A 143 4.45 -11.14 7.09
CA PHE A 143 3.57 -10.99 8.26
C PHE A 143 2.35 -10.08 8.01
N ALA A 144 2.31 -9.35 6.91
CA ALA A 144 1.23 -8.38 6.66
C ALA A 144 -0.16 -9.01 6.71
N SER A 145 -0.35 -10.19 6.13
CA SER A 145 -1.64 -10.90 6.19
C SER A 145 -2.03 -11.27 7.63
N SER A 146 -1.08 -11.84 8.39
CA SER A 146 -1.34 -12.24 9.79
C SER A 146 -1.73 -11.07 10.68
N VAL A 147 -1.23 -9.87 10.39
CA VAL A 147 -1.54 -8.64 11.13
C VAL A 147 -2.85 -8.02 10.64
N PHE A 148 -3.02 -7.88 9.33
CA PHE A 148 -4.13 -7.10 8.77
C PHE A 148 -5.45 -7.87 8.64
N TRP A 149 -5.45 -9.21 8.58
CA TRP A 149 -6.70 -9.96 8.59
C TRP A 149 -7.50 -9.72 9.88
N PRO A 150 -6.95 -9.92 11.10
CA PRO A 150 -7.70 -9.67 12.33
C PRO A 150 -7.98 -8.17 12.52
N ILE A 151 -7.03 -7.28 12.23
CA ILE A 151 -7.22 -5.83 12.37
C ILE A 151 -8.31 -5.35 11.41
N GLY A 152 -8.29 -5.78 10.16
CA GLY A 152 -9.26 -5.36 9.15
C GLY A 152 -10.67 -5.85 9.48
N ALA A 153 -10.82 -7.10 9.89
CA ALA A 153 -12.10 -7.63 10.33
C ALA A 153 -12.64 -6.91 11.57
N TRP A 154 -11.78 -6.58 12.53
CA TRP A 154 -12.15 -5.82 13.70
C TRP A 154 -12.57 -4.38 13.36
N LEU A 155 -11.81 -3.69 12.50
CA LEU A 155 -12.15 -2.34 12.05
C LEU A 155 -13.47 -2.32 11.28
N ASP A 156 -13.70 -3.30 10.40
CA ASP A 156 -14.95 -3.42 9.65
C ASP A 156 -16.15 -3.63 10.58
N ALA A 157 -16.01 -4.51 11.57
CA ALA A 157 -17.07 -4.77 12.56
C ALA A 157 -17.40 -3.54 13.42
N TRP A 158 -16.41 -2.68 13.71
CA TRP A 158 -16.55 -1.57 14.65
C TRP A 158 -16.88 -0.25 13.98
N LEU A 159 -16.25 0.06 12.86
CA LEU A 159 -16.36 1.33 12.13
C LEU A 159 -17.05 1.18 10.77
N GLY A 160 -17.38 -0.05 10.37
CA GLY A 160 -17.76 -0.37 9.01
C GLY A 160 -16.61 -0.22 8.00
N TRP A 161 -16.81 -0.70 6.78
CA TRP A 161 -15.80 -0.68 5.74
C TRP A 161 -15.29 0.72 5.38
N ARG A 162 -16.16 1.75 5.47
CA ARG A 162 -15.77 3.14 5.21
C ARG A 162 -14.79 3.64 6.27
N GLY A 163 -15.07 3.40 7.54
CA GLY A 163 -14.19 3.76 8.65
C GLY A 163 -12.88 2.97 8.61
N ALA A 164 -12.92 1.69 8.29
CA ALA A 164 -11.72 0.87 8.10
C ALA A 164 -10.81 1.45 7.02
N LEU A 165 -11.35 1.85 5.88
CA LEU A 165 -10.58 2.49 4.80
C LEU A 165 -10.01 3.85 5.19
N GLN A 166 -10.74 4.64 6.00
CA GLN A 166 -10.21 5.91 6.52
C GLN A 166 -9.03 5.69 7.47
N VAL A 167 -9.10 4.69 8.34
CA VAL A 167 -7.97 4.28 9.19
C VAL A 167 -6.79 3.83 8.32
N TYR A 168 -7.02 3.04 7.29
CA TYR A 168 -5.98 2.60 6.35
C TYR A 168 -5.35 3.78 5.61
N ALA A 169 -6.13 4.78 5.22
CA ALA A 169 -5.63 6.01 4.62
C ALA A 169 -4.72 6.79 5.60
N LEU A 170 -5.13 6.91 6.87
CA LEU A 170 -4.32 7.54 7.91
C LEU A 170 -3.00 6.80 8.15
N LEU A 171 -3.00 5.46 8.13
CA LEU A 171 -1.78 4.65 8.25
C LEU A 171 -0.82 4.88 7.07
N ASN A 172 -1.31 5.08 5.86
CA ASN A 172 -0.46 5.43 4.72
C ASN A 172 0.04 6.88 4.79
N LEU A 173 -0.80 7.82 5.20
CA LEU A 173 -0.47 9.25 5.25
C LEU A 173 0.49 9.59 6.39
N LEU A 174 0.24 9.09 7.61
CA LEU A 174 1.05 9.45 8.78
C LEU A 174 2.29 8.55 8.92
N PRO A 175 2.19 7.28 9.40
CA PRO A 175 3.42 6.51 9.63
C PRO A 175 4.16 6.19 8.33
N CYS A 176 3.48 5.76 7.24
CA CYS A 176 4.21 5.35 6.04
C CYS A 176 4.86 6.53 5.32
N ALA A 177 4.15 7.62 5.06
CA ALA A 177 4.74 8.77 4.39
C ALA A 177 5.86 9.39 5.23
N LEU A 178 5.70 9.48 6.56
CA LEU A 178 6.74 10.01 7.45
C LEU A 178 7.98 9.10 7.50
N LEU A 179 7.79 7.78 7.61
CA LEU A 179 8.90 6.82 7.59
C LEU A 179 9.61 6.82 6.23
N HIS A 180 8.90 6.98 5.12
CA HIS A 180 9.53 7.12 3.81
C HIS A 180 10.24 8.47 3.66
N ALA A 181 9.77 9.53 4.32
CA ALA A 181 10.40 10.85 4.32
C ALA A 181 11.65 10.96 5.22
N GLY A 182 11.86 10.06 6.16
CA GLY A 182 13.04 9.99 7.07
C GLY A 182 14.24 9.33 6.43
#